data_8e29125c260d0b382cad180123be43c0
#
_entry.id   8e29125c260d0b382cad180123be43c0
#
_cell.length_a   1.000
_cell.length_b   1.000
_cell.length_c   1.000
_cell.angle_alpha   90.00
_cell.angle_beta   90.00
_cell.angle_gamma   90.00
#
_symmetry.space_group_name_H-M   'P 1'
#
loop_
_entity.id
_entity.type
_entity.pdbx_description
1 polymer ?
#
loop_
_entity_poly.entity_id
_entity_poly.type
_entity_poly.pdbx_seq_one_letter_code
_entity_poly.pdbx_strand_id
1 'polypeptide(L)'
;MYEHGMTANQNNGWNYDLTTHENVQFGSYGPDGHYGWHMDTFILSGQPLERKVSVICLMSDPDEYEGGDLEIQLYQDYKVDMQKGQLIAFPSMLQHRVLPIIAGIRNSAVIWLNGPRMR
;
A
#
# COMPACT_ATOMS: atom_id res chain seq x y z
N MET A 1 6.34 7.45 7.42
CA MET A 1 5.80 6.20 6.81
C MET A 1 6.45 4.94 7.38
N TYR A 2 7.76 4.90 7.47
CA TYR A 2 8.48 3.73 8.00
C TYR A 2 8.06 3.41 9.44
N GLU A 3 8.03 4.42 10.32
CA GLU A 3 7.63 4.23 11.71
C GLU A 3 6.19 3.73 11.84
N HIS A 4 5.30 4.21 10.99
CA HIS A 4 3.91 3.75 10.97
C HIS A 4 3.83 2.26 10.62
N GLY A 5 4.60 1.82 9.63
CA GLY A 5 4.66 0.41 9.25
C GLY A 5 5.24 -0.46 10.35
N MET A 6 6.31 -0.01 11.03
CA MET A 6 6.90 -0.72 12.15
C MET A 6 5.92 -0.85 13.31
N THR A 7 5.21 0.24 13.63
CA THR A 7 4.20 0.24 14.70
C THR A 7 3.04 -0.67 14.35
N ALA A 8 2.54 -0.63 13.12
CA ALA A 8 1.45 -1.49 12.68
C ALA A 8 1.84 -2.98 12.74
N ASN A 9 3.06 -3.31 12.33
CA ASN A 9 3.57 -4.67 12.41
C ASN A 9 3.53 -5.20 13.85
N GLN A 10 3.92 -4.39 14.80
CA GLN A 10 3.93 -4.74 16.21
C GLN A 10 2.52 -4.79 16.79
N ASN A 11 1.72 -3.75 16.57
CA ASN A 11 0.41 -3.58 17.19
C ASN A 11 -0.64 -4.56 16.66
N ASN A 12 -0.52 -4.99 15.42
CA ASN A 12 -1.46 -5.92 14.81
C ASN A 12 -1.02 -7.38 14.93
N GLY A 13 0.08 -7.64 15.61
CA GLY A 13 0.56 -8.99 15.83
C GLY A 13 1.09 -9.70 14.59
N TRP A 14 1.42 -8.95 13.54
CA TRP A 14 2.01 -9.56 12.33
C TRP A 14 3.40 -10.12 12.61
N ASN A 15 4.19 -9.40 13.41
CA ASN A 15 5.50 -9.83 13.90
C ASN A 15 6.47 -10.27 12.80
N TYR A 16 6.44 -9.62 11.66
CA TYR A 16 7.43 -9.84 10.62
C TYR A 16 8.80 -9.35 11.05
N ASP A 17 9.83 -10.05 10.61
CA ASP A 17 11.20 -9.55 10.71
C ASP A 17 11.39 -8.47 9.65
N LEU A 18 11.42 -7.21 10.08
CA LEU A 18 11.60 -6.07 9.19
C LEU A 18 13.03 -5.54 9.36
N THR A 19 13.84 -5.65 8.32
CA THR A 19 15.26 -5.29 8.37
C THR A 19 15.60 -4.05 7.57
N THR A 20 14.80 -3.69 6.58
CA THR A 20 15.06 -2.56 5.70
C THR A 20 13.76 -2.07 5.07
N HIS A 21 13.84 -0.98 4.35
CA HIS A 21 12.72 -0.47 3.56
C HIS A 21 13.22 0.05 2.22
N GLU A 22 12.31 0.11 1.24
CA GLU A 22 12.57 0.71 -0.06
C GLU A 22 12.36 2.21 0.01
N ASN A 23 12.85 2.93 -0.99
CA ASN A 23 12.59 4.36 -1.12
C ASN A 23 11.11 4.63 -1.36
N VAL A 24 10.62 5.77 -0.90
CA VAL A 24 9.24 6.19 -1.15
C VAL A 24 9.00 6.28 -2.66
N GLN A 25 7.90 5.68 -3.11
CA GLN A 25 7.47 5.72 -4.49
C GLN A 25 6.20 6.55 -4.60
N PHE A 26 6.21 7.54 -5.48
CA PHE A 26 5.06 8.41 -5.71
C PHE A 26 4.31 7.94 -6.94
N GLY A 27 2.98 7.86 -6.83
CA GLY A 27 2.11 7.49 -7.92
C GLY A 27 1.05 8.55 -8.17
N SER A 28 0.69 8.73 -9.44
CA SER A 28 -0.35 9.67 -9.85
C SER A 28 -1.24 9.00 -10.88
N TYR A 29 -2.54 8.93 -10.59
CA TYR A 29 -3.53 8.36 -11.50
C TYR A 29 -4.52 9.45 -11.93
N GLY A 30 -4.60 9.69 -13.25
CA GLY A 30 -5.63 10.51 -13.85
C GLY A 30 -6.79 9.67 -14.35
N PRO A 31 -7.74 10.25 -15.14
CA PRO A 31 -8.88 9.52 -15.67
C PRO A 31 -8.48 8.23 -16.37
N ASP A 32 -9.22 7.16 -16.09
CA ASP A 32 -8.98 5.78 -16.51
C ASP A 32 -7.75 5.10 -15.86
N GLY A 33 -6.95 5.82 -15.11
CA GLY A 33 -5.85 5.24 -14.35
C GLY A 33 -6.39 4.29 -13.28
N HIS A 34 -5.75 3.14 -13.14
CA HIS A 34 -6.14 2.13 -12.17
C HIS A 34 -5.00 1.15 -11.92
N TYR A 35 -5.20 0.33 -10.92
CA TYR A 35 -4.31 -0.80 -10.64
C TYR A 35 -5.17 -1.99 -10.23
N GLY A 36 -5.17 -3.04 -11.04
CA GLY A 36 -5.97 -4.23 -10.79
C GLY A 36 -5.55 -5.00 -9.55
N TRP A 37 -6.28 -6.06 -9.22
CA TRP A 37 -5.95 -6.92 -8.09
C TRP A 37 -4.51 -7.42 -8.19
N HIS A 38 -3.73 -7.16 -7.13
CA HIS A 38 -2.34 -7.60 -7.05
C HIS A 38 -1.91 -7.73 -5.59
N MET A 39 -0.83 -8.47 -5.40
CA MET A 39 -0.09 -8.51 -4.13
C MET A 39 1.21 -7.73 -4.31
N ASP A 40 1.67 -7.12 -3.23
CA ASP A 40 2.96 -6.43 -3.26
C ASP A 40 4.13 -7.34 -2.91
N THR A 41 3.86 -8.54 -2.39
CA THR A 41 4.92 -9.50 -2.07
C THR A 41 5.79 -9.73 -3.28
N PHE A 42 7.08 -9.45 -3.14
CA PHE A 42 8.02 -9.41 -4.23
C PHE A 42 9.41 -9.83 -3.74
N ILE A 43 10.02 -10.76 -4.44
CA ILE A 43 11.37 -11.20 -4.16
C ILE A 43 12.33 -10.22 -4.82
N LEU A 44 13.11 -9.51 -4.01
CA LEU A 44 14.11 -8.59 -4.51
C LEU A 44 15.23 -9.38 -5.21
N SER A 45 15.49 -9.04 -6.49
CA SER A 45 16.48 -9.70 -7.31
C SER A 45 17.85 -9.69 -6.65
N GLY A 46 18.48 -10.87 -6.56
CA GLY A 46 19.80 -11.01 -5.98
C GLY A 46 19.89 -10.85 -4.48
N GLN A 47 18.74 -10.77 -3.77
CA GLN A 47 18.72 -10.60 -2.33
C GLN A 47 17.71 -11.56 -1.68
N PRO A 48 18.01 -12.08 -0.47
CA PRO A 48 17.08 -12.94 0.25
C PRO A 48 16.01 -12.13 1.01
N LEU A 49 15.50 -11.06 0.41
CA LEU A 49 14.52 -10.16 1.00
C LEU A 49 13.25 -10.13 0.18
N GLU A 50 12.14 -9.90 0.85
CA GLU A 50 10.84 -9.67 0.21
C GLU A 50 10.08 -8.57 0.94
N ARG A 51 9.10 -8.00 0.25
CA ARG A 51 8.20 -7.01 0.85
C ARG A 51 7.26 -7.70 1.82
N LYS A 52 7.21 -7.19 3.05
CA LYS A 52 6.39 -7.73 4.14
C LYS A 52 5.23 -6.83 4.50
N VAL A 53 5.47 -5.53 4.55
CA VAL A 53 4.47 -4.53 4.93
C VAL A 53 4.44 -3.43 3.89
N SER A 54 3.25 -3.12 3.41
CA SER A 54 2.98 -2.00 2.51
C SER A 54 2.37 -0.86 3.30
N VAL A 55 2.89 0.35 3.12
CA VAL A 55 2.35 1.57 3.75
C VAL A 55 2.02 2.56 2.65
N ILE A 56 0.76 2.98 2.59
CA ILE A 56 0.27 3.93 1.60
C ILE A 56 -0.17 5.21 2.29
N CYS A 57 0.23 6.34 1.74
CA CYS A 57 -0.22 7.66 2.13
C CYS A 57 -1.04 8.27 1.00
N LEU A 58 -2.26 8.69 1.28
CA LEU A 58 -3.07 9.43 0.31
C LEU A 58 -2.62 10.90 0.32
N MET A 59 -2.19 11.40 -0.83
CA MET A 59 -1.67 12.76 -0.98
C MET A 59 -2.68 13.71 -1.63
N SER A 60 -3.77 13.20 -2.17
CA SER A 60 -4.87 13.99 -2.70
C SER A 60 -6.00 14.09 -1.68
N ASP A 61 -6.69 15.22 -1.69
CA ASP A 61 -7.96 15.33 -0.99
C ASP A 61 -8.99 14.47 -1.73
N PRO A 62 -9.83 13.66 -1.05
CA PRO A 62 -10.88 12.90 -1.71
C PRO A 62 -11.82 13.73 -2.59
N ASP A 63 -11.96 15.02 -2.32
CA ASP A 63 -12.76 15.92 -3.14
C ASP A 63 -12.10 16.29 -4.47
N GLU A 64 -10.82 15.99 -4.66
CA GLU A 64 -10.07 16.32 -5.88
C GLU A 64 -10.22 15.30 -6.98
N TYR A 65 -10.81 14.13 -6.69
CA TYR A 65 -11.00 13.08 -7.67
C TYR A 65 -12.27 12.27 -7.41
N GLU A 66 -12.73 11.60 -8.44
CA GLU A 66 -13.89 10.72 -8.38
C GLU A 66 -13.47 9.33 -8.86
N GLY A 67 -14.01 8.29 -8.23
CA GLY A 67 -13.54 6.92 -8.43
C GLY A 67 -12.28 6.67 -7.64
N GLY A 68 -11.45 5.76 -8.09
CA GLY A 68 -10.12 5.52 -7.51
C GLY A 68 -10.14 4.93 -6.12
N ASP A 69 -11.19 4.21 -5.74
CA ASP A 69 -11.27 3.59 -4.42
C ASP A 69 -10.16 2.54 -4.26
N LEU A 70 -9.49 2.57 -3.11
CA LEU A 70 -8.58 1.51 -2.70
C LEU A 70 -9.39 0.42 -2.03
N GLU A 71 -9.27 -0.80 -2.52
CA GLU A 71 -9.93 -1.96 -1.95
C GLU A 71 -8.90 -3.02 -1.59
N ILE A 72 -9.09 -3.64 -0.42
CA ILE A 72 -8.26 -4.74 0.08
C ILE A 72 -9.14 -5.97 0.24
N GLN A 73 -8.68 -7.11 -0.28
CA GLN A 73 -9.38 -8.37 -0.17
C GLN A 73 -8.95 -9.13 1.07
N LEU A 74 -9.93 -9.39 1.95
CA LEU A 74 -9.76 -10.29 3.09
C LEU A 74 -10.74 -11.47 2.87
N TYR A 75 -11.81 -11.57 3.69
CA TYR A 75 -12.89 -12.51 3.43
C TYR A 75 -13.83 -11.97 2.35
N GLN A 76 -13.87 -10.67 2.22
CA GLN A 76 -14.62 -9.93 1.20
C GLN A 76 -13.81 -8.70 0.82
N ASP A 77 -14.28 -7.97 -0.17
CA ASP A 77 -13.62 -6.74 -0.60
C ASP A 77 -13.97 -5.61 0.36
N TYR A 78 -12.94 -4.99 0.92
CA TYR A 78 -13.10 -3.84 1.82
C TYR A 78 -12.62 -2.57 1.13
N LYS A 79 -13.51 -1.59 1.06
CA LYS A 79 -13.15 -0.25 0.64
C LYS A 79 -12.43 0.45 1.81
N VAL A 80 -11.28 1.04 1.52
CA VAL A 80 -10.51 1.80 2.50
C VAL A 80 -10.83 3.27 2.34
N ASP A 81 -11.47 3.85 3.37
CA ASP A 81 -11.75 5.29 3.38
C ASP A 81 -10.57 6.03 3.96
N MET A 82 -9.98 6.92 3.17
CA MET A 82 -8.81 7.69 3.56
C MET A 82 -9.05 9.17 3.32
N GLN A 83 -8.46 9.99 4.20
CA GLN A 83 -8.37 11.43 4.03
C GLN A 83 -6.95 11.79 3.59
N LYS A 84 -6.79 12.99 3.04
CA LYS A 84 -5.46 13.48 2.66
C LYS A 84 -4.50 13.42 3.85
N GLY A 85 -3.33 12.85 3.62
CA GLY A 85 -2.28 12.71 4.63
C GLY A 85 -2.41 11.50 5.54
N GLN A 86 -3.50 10.74 5.44
CA GLN A 86 -3.64 9.50 6.22
C GLN A 86 -2.79 8.38 5.66
N LEU A 87 -2.34 7.51 6.55
CA LEU A 87 -1.55 6.34 6.23
C LEU A 87 -2.36 5.09 6.50
N ILE A 88 -2.22 4.10 5.63
CA ILE A 88 -2.67 2.74 5.88
C ILE A 88 -1.50 1.79 5.72
N ALA A 89 -1.38 0.83 6.63
CA ALA A 89 -0.39 -0.24 6.55
C ALA A 89 -1.10 -1.59 6.50
N PHE A 90 -0.60 -2.47 5.67
CA PHE A 90 -1.14 -3.83 5.56
C PHE A 90 -0.07 -4.82 5.12
N PRO A 91 -0.24 -6.12 5.44
CA PRO A 91 0.68 -7.13 4.93
C PRO A 91 0.72 -7.12 3.41
N SER A 92 1.94 -7.10 2.83
CA SER A 92 2.12 -6.99 1.37
C SER A 92 1.52 -8.17 0.61
N MET A 93 1.27 -9.29 1.28
CA MET A 93 0.65 -10.47 0.66
C MET A 93 -0.85 -10.34 0.42
N LEU A 94 -1.52 -9.34 1.00
CA LEU A 94 -2.94 -9.14 0.76
C LEU A 94 -3.17 -8.57 -0.64
N GLN A 95 -4.16 -9.13 -1.34
CA GLN A 95 -4.56 -8.59 -2.62
C GLN A 95 -5.29 -7.27 -2.42
N HIS A 96 -4.95 -6.31 -3.25
CA HIS A 96 -5.55 -4.99 -3.23
C HIS A 96 -5.60 -4.40 -4.62
N ARG A 97 -6.43 -3.39 -4.80
CA ARG A 97 -6.58 -2.71 -6.09
C ARG A 97 -6.97 -1.26 -5.90
N VAL A 98 -6.71 -0.47 -6.93
CA VAL A 98 -7.24 0.89 -7.07
C VAL A 98 -8.19 0.88 -8.26
N LEU A 99 -9.46 1.18 -8.00
CA LEU A 99 -10.48 1.24 -9.04
C LEU A 99 -10.22 2.42 -9.99
N PRO A 100 -10.73 2.36 -11.23
CA PRO A 100 -10.48 3.42 -12.20
C PRO A 100 -10.89 4.80 -11.69
N ILE A 101 -10.05 5.79 -11.98
CA ILE A 101 -10.36 7.20 -11.74
C ILE A 101 -11.37 7.64 -12.79
N ILE A 102 -12.49 8.24 -12.36
CA ILE A 102 -13.52 8.75 -13.25
C ILE A 102 -13.18 10.19 -13.65
N ALA A 103 -12.78 11.00 -12.69
CA ALA A 103 -12.42 12.39 -12.90
C ALA A 103 -11.38 12.82 -11.87
N GLY A 104 -10.57 13.83 -12.21
CA GLY A 104 -9.54 14.36 -11.33
C GLY A 104 -8.28 13.52 -11.33
N ILE A 105 -7.44 13.75 -10.32
CA ILE A 105 -6.13 13.08 -10.18
C ILE A 105 -6.00 12.60 -8.75
N ARG A 106 -5.64 11.31 -8.61
CA ARG A 106 -5.31 10.70 -7.31
C ARG A 106 -3.81 10.54 -7.19
N ASN A 107 -3.24 11.21 -6.20
CA ASN A 107 -1.82 11.11 -5.88
C ASN A 107 -1.64 10.33 -4.58
N SER A 108 -0.66 9.44 -4.57
CA SER A 108 -0.31 8.68 -3.38
C SER A 108 1.19 8.46 -3.29
N ALA A 109 1.64 8.12 -2.09
CA ALA A 109 3.00 7.68 -1.85
C ALA A 109 2.93 6.30 -1.20
N VAL A 110 3.88 5.44 -1.54
CA VAL A 110 3.98 4.11 -0.95
C VAL A 110 5.40 3.83 -0.54
N ILE A 111 5.56 3.13 0.58
CA ILE A 111 6.83 2.56 1.00
C ILE A 111 6.59 1.09 1.35
N TRP A 112 7.56 0.25 1.05
CA TRP A 112 7.54 -1.15 1.44
C TRP A 112 8.64 -1.42 2.46
N LEU A 113 8.25 -2.10 3.53
CA LEU A 113 9.17 -2.59 4.54
C LEU A 113 9.49 -4.05 4.21
N ASN A 114 10.77 -4.36 4.18
CA ASN A 114 11.28 -5.64 3.71
C ASN A 114 11.89 -6.45 4.84
N GLY A 115 11.87 -7.75 4.68
CA GLY A 115 12.50 -8.67 5.60
C GLY A 115 12.92 -9.96 4.90
N PRO A 116 13.56 -10.86 5.63
CA PRO A 116 13.97 -12.14 5.09
C PRO A 116 12.78 -12.92 4.54
N ARG A 117 13.04 -13.68 3.47
CA ARG A 117 12.02 -14.54 2.89
C ARG A 117 11.51 -15.55 3.91
N MET A 118 10.20 -15.80 3.93
CA MET A 118 9.54 -16.79 4.80
C MET A 118 9.61 -16.48 6.30
N ARG A 119 9.77 -15.22 6.68
CA ARG A 119 9.82 -14.83 8.09
C ARG A 119 8.99 -13.58 8.37
#